data_94f69fe562cff12f0c847f6b0b098fe6
#
_entry.id   94f69fe562cff12f0c847f6b0b098fe6
#
_cell.length_a   1.000
_cell.length_b   1.000
_cell.length_c   1.000
_cell.angle_alpha   90.00
_cell.angle_beta   90.00
_cell.angle_gamma   90.00
#
_symmetry.space_group_name_H-M   'P 1'
#
loop_
_entity.id
_entity.type
_entity.pdbx_description
1 polymer ?
#
loop_
_entity_poly.entity_id
_entity_poly.type
_entity_poly.pdbx_seq_one_letter_code
_entity_poly.pdbx_strand_id
1 'polypeptide(L)'
;WAAKLGLGTFDAALFSELETLMVQTPVDYTIFFRELSTVPDDIGPLKKSFYKDSKHAMASRHPTGEIDTESMNKRWSEWFTKWKSLIGSTGGTGATDANAAPPRSREEISRQMKLVNPKYILREWLVEPAYSQAAAGNYALVRELQEVMTKPYAEQSKDVEGKYYRLKPSEFFEVG
;
A
#
# COMPACT_ATOMS: atom_id res chain seq x y z
N TRP A 1 -6.40 -0.70 11.90
CA TRP A 1 -6.21 -1.65 10.78
C TRP A 1 -7.50 -1.92 10.01
N ALA A 2 -8.65 -2.13 10.69
CA ALA A 2 -9.92 -2.35 10.00
C ALA A 2 -10.19 -1.27 8.93
N ALA A 3 -10.06 0.00 9.27
CA ALA A 3 -10.25 1.11 8.34
C ALA A 3 -9.28 1.08 7.15
N LYS A 4 -8.00 0.71 7.38
CA LYS A 4 -7.01 0.56 6.31
C LYS A 4 -7.36 -0.56 5.33
N LEU A 5 -7.97 -1.62 5.83
CA LEU A 5 -8.41 -2.78 5.06
C LEU A 5 -9.85 -2.65 4.51
N GLY A 6 -10.55 -1.56 4.82
CA GLY A 6 -11.94 -1.37 4.40
C GLY A 6 -12.95 -2.26 5.12
N LEU A 7 -12.54 -2.92 6.20
CA LEU A 7 -13.36 -3.82 6.97
C LEU A 7 -14.28 -3.07 7.94
N GLY A 8 -15.47 -3.61 8.18
CA GLY A 8 -16.37 -3.10 9.22
C GLY A 8 -15.86 -3.42 10.63
N THR A 9 -15.24 -4.60 10.79
CA THR A 9 -14.64 -5.07 12.04
C THR A 9 -13.25 -5.62 11.74
N PHE A 10 -12.31 -5.47 12.67
CA PHE A 10 -10.96 -6.00 12.52
C PHE A 10 -10.96 -7.53 12.53
N ASP A 11 -10.34 -8.10 11.51
CA ASP A 11 -10.11 -9.55 11.40
C ASP A 11 -8.62 -9.83 11.65
N ALA A 12 -8.33 -10.39 12.82
CA ALA A 12 -6.96 -10.66 13.27
C ALA A 12 -6.28 -11.75 12.43
N ALA A 13 -7.03 -12.76 11.95
CA ALA A 13 -6.48 -13.85 11.15
C ALA A 13 -6.07 -13.34 9.76
N LEU A 14 -6.95 -12.60 9.10
CA LEU A 14 -6.65 -11.97 7.81
C LEU A 14 -5.45 -11.03 7.91
N PHE A 15 -5.37 -10.25 8.99
CA PHE A 15 -4.28 -9.31 9.20
C PHE A 15 -2.94 -10.01 9.45
N SER A 16 -2.92 -11.06 10.28
CA SER A 16 -1.71 -11.85 10.55
C SER A 16 -1.18 -12.55 9.29
N GLU A 17 -2.10 -13.05 8.43
CA GLU A 17 -1.72 -13.62 7.14
C GLU A 17 -1.10 -12.56 6.22
N LEU A 18 -1.68 -11.35 6.18
CA LEU A 18 -1.12 -10.22 5.43
C LEU A 18 0.28 -9.85 5.91
N GLU A 19 0.49 -9.71 7.23
CA GLU A 19 1.81 -9.42 7.79
C GLU A 19 2.84 -10.48 7.38
N THR A 20 2.46 -11.76 7.45
CA THR A 20 3.33 -12.87 7.02
C THR A 20 3.70 -12.74 5.54
N LEU A 21 2.74 -12.45 4.67
CA LEU A 21 2.97 -12.25 3.24
C LEU A 21 3.88 -11.05 2.97
N MET A 22 3.66 -9.93 3.67
CA MET A 22 4.47 -8.72 3.52
C MET A 22 5.90 -8.89 4.03
N VAL A 23 6.13 -9.73 5.03
CA VAL A 23 7.47 -10.08 5.49
C VAL A 23 8.19 -10.95 4.46
N GLN A 24 7.48 -11.87 3.82
CA GLN A 24 8.04 -12.82 2.84
C GLN A 24 8.16 -12.24 1.44
N THR A 25 7.39 -11.23 1.10
CA THR A 25 7.42 -10.56 -0.20
C THR A 25 7.85 -9.10 0.01
N PRO A 26 8.93 -8.64 -0.63
CA PRO A 26 9.31 -7.23 -0.57
C PRO A 26 8.22 -6.36 -1.18
N VAL A 27 7.52 -5.60 -0.34
CA VAL A 27 6.37 -4.79 -0.72
C VAL A 27 6.56 -3.36 -0.27
N ASP A 28 6.25 -2.40 -1.14
CA ASP A 28 6.06 -1.02 -0.73
C ASP A 28 4.71 -0.88 -0.02
N TYR A 29 4.77 -0.68 1.27
CA TYR A 29 3.63 -0.63 2.16
C TYR A 29 2.60 0.45 1.78
N THR A 30 3.06 1.65 1.47
CA THR A 30 2.18 2.77 1.13
C THR A 30 1.46 2.53 -0.19
N ILE A 31 2.19 2.08 -1.20
CA ILE A 31 1.62 1.77 -2.51
C ILE A 31 0.62 0.62 -2.37
N PHE A 32 0.96 -0.43 -1.63
CA PHE A 32 0.07 -1.56 -1.41
C PHE A 32 -1.29 -1.14 -0.86
N PHE A 33 -1.31 -0.42 0.27
CA PHE A 33 -2.57 0.01 0.88
C PHE A 33 -3.33 1.04 0.04
N ARG A 34 -2.61 1.87 -0.71
CA ARG A 34 -3.26 2.81 -1.62
C ARG A 34 -3.92 2.10 -2.81
N GLU A 35 -3.26 1.13 -3.43
CA GLU A 35 -3.85 0.30 -4.49
C GLU A 35 -5.00 -0.56 -3.96
N LEU A 36 -4.87 -1.15 -2.77
CA LEU A 36 -5.94 -1.87 -2.10
C LEU A 36 -7.19 -0.99 -1.91
N SER A 37 -6.99 0.31 -1.64
CA SER A 37 -8.07 1.28 -1.45
C SER A 37 -8.86 1.57 -2.74
N THR A 38 -8.40 1.14 -3.90
CA THR A 38 -9.19 1.20 -5.14
C THR A 38 -10.25 0.10 -5.20
N VAL A 39 -10.24 -0.83 -4.26
CA VAL A 39 -11.08 -2.03 -4.22
C VAL A 39 -11.03 -2.76 -5.55
N PRO A 40 -9.86 -3.22 -6.00
CA PRO A 40 -9.69 -3.81 -7.32
C PRO A 40 -10.45 -5.14 -7.46
N ASP A 41 -10.63 -5.60 -8.69
CA ASP A 41 -11.34 -6.85 -8.96
C ASP A 41 -10.45 -8.08 -8.78
N ASP A 42 -9.15 -7.90 -8.98
CA ASP A 42 -8.12 -8.92 -8.78
C ASP A 42 -6.86 -8.34 -8.14
N ILE A 43 -5.88 -9.19 -7.87
CA ILE A 43 -4.61 -8.81 -7.22
C ILE A 43 -3.66 -8.01 -8.11
N GLY A 44 -3.92 -7.92 -9.43
CA GLY A 44 -3.02 -7.28 -10.40
C GLY A 44 -2.56 -5.88 -9.98
N PRO A 45 -3.47 -4.95 -9.63
CA PRO A 45 -3.10 -3.60 -9.21
C PRO A 45 -2.16 -3.57 -8.00
N LEU A 46 -2.29 -4.51 -7.04
CA LEU A 46 -1.44 -4.57 -5.86
C LEU A 46 0.02 -4.90 -6.20
N LYS A 47 0.25 -5.61 -7.32
CA LYS A 47 1.59 -5.98 -7.78
C LYS A 47 2.46 -4.78 -8.16
N LYS A 48 1.89 -3.59 -8.34
CA LYS A 48 2.65 -2.34 -8.49
C LYS A 48 3.50 -2.02 -7.26
N SER A 49 3.09 -2.52 -6.09
CA SER A 49 3.82 -2.33 -4.83
C SER A 49 4.95 -3.34 -4.63
N PHE A 50 5.06 -4.37 -5.46
CA PHE A 50 6.03 -5.45 -5.30
C PHE A 50 7.37 -5.09 -5.95
N TYR A 51 8.46 -5.28 -5.20
CA TYR A 51 9.80 -5.14 -5.73
C TYR A 51 10.18 -6.41 -6.50
N LYS A 52 10.45 -6.28 -7.81
CA LYS A 52 10.69 -7.40 -8.72
C LYS A 52 12.12 -7.98 -8.62
N ASP A 53 13.09 -7.15 -8.26
CA ASP A 53 14.53 -7.49 -8.28
C ASP A 53 15.19 -7.31 -6.92
N SER A 54 14.59 -7.83 -5.89
CA SER A 54 15.01 -7.54 -4.53
C SER A 54 16.09 -8.48 -3.98
N LYS A 55 17.15 -8.75 -4.73
CA LYS A 55 18.35 -9.38 -4.13
C LYS A 55 18.81 -8.63 -2.87
N HIS A 56 18.69 -7.32 -2.85
CA HIS A 56 19.05 -6.47 -1.71
C HIS A 56 17.96 -6.35 -0.63
N ALA A 57 16.69 -6.28 -1.01
CA ALA A 57 15.61 -6.24 -0.02
C ALA A 57 15.41 -7.58 0.71
N MET A 58 15.77 -8.69 0.08
CA MET A 58 15.68 -10.03 0.67
C MET A 58 16.90 -10.39 1.52
N ALA A 59 18.12 -9.94 1.15
CA ALA A 59 19.33 -10.22 1.91
C ALA A 59 19.27 -9.70 3.36
N SER A 60 18.48 -8.66 3.62
CA SER A 60 18.33 -8.08 4.96
C SER A 60 17.31 -8.78 5.84
N ARG A 61 16.44 -9.63 5.32
CA ARG A 61 15.29 -10.18 6.06
C ARG A 61 15.11 -11.69 6.04
N HIS A 62 15.76 -12.43 5.12
CA HIS A 62 15.66 -13.90 5.07
C HIS A 62 16.99 -14.58 4.78
N PRO A 63 17.53 -15.33 5.76
CA PRO A 63 18.80 -16.05 5.60
C PRO A 63 18.71 -17.34 4.79
N THR A 64 17.54 -17.84 4.43
CA THR A 64 17.42 -19.19 3.85
C THR A 64 16.23 -19.33 2.89
N GLY A 65 16.55 -19.64 1.62
CA GLY A 65 15.62 -20.28 0.70
C GLY A 65 15.18 -19.43 -0.48
N GLU A 66 15.25 -20.00 -1.68
CA GLU A 66 14.54 -19.50 -2.86
C GLU A 66 13.06 -19.45 -2.55
N ILE A 67 12.48 -18.26 -2.60
CA ILE A 67 11.02 -18.14 -2.52
C ILE A 67 10.46 -18.63 -3.84
N ASP A 68 9.71 -19.72 -3.78
CA ASP A 68 8.91 -20.16 -4.91
C ASP A 68 7.87 -19.09 -5.27
N THR A 69 8.15 -18.41 -6.37
CA THR A 69 7.33 -17.29 -6.88
C THR A 69 5.89 -17.74 -7.17
N GLU A 70 5.70 -18.98 -7.63
CA GLU A 70 4.36 -19.50 -7.93
C GLU A 70 3.55 -19.74 -6.66
N SER A 71 4.16 -20.39 -5.68
CA SER A 71 3.55 -20.59 -4.35
C SER A 71 3.20 -19.25 -3.69
N MET A 72 4.07 -18.26 -3.78
CA MET A 72 3.83 -16.94 -3.22
C MET A 72 2.68 -16.20 -3.93
N ASN A 73 2.63 -16.25 -5.26
CA ASN A 73 1.52 -15.68 -6.03
C ASN A 73 0.19 -16.32 -5.68
N LYS A 74 0.18 -17.64 -5.47
CA LYS A 74 -1.02 -18.37 -5.03
C LYS A 74 -1.49 -17.88 -3.66
N ARG A 75 -0.59 -17.79 -2.69
CA ARG A 75 -0.90 -17.31 -1.33
C ARG A 75 -1.45 -15.88 -1.32
N TRP A 76 -0.87 -14.98 -2.12
CA TRP A 76 -1.38 -13.62 -2.29
C TRP A 76 -2.78 -13.60 -2.89
N SER A 77 -3.06 -14.45 -3.87
CA SER A 77 -4.39 -14.56 -4.49
C SER A 77 -5.42 -15.11 -3.52
N GLU A 78 -5.05 -16.10 -2.70
CA GLU A 78 -5.91 -16.67 -1.66
C GLU A 78 -6.24 -15.62 -0.58
N TRP A 79 -5.25 -14.87 -0.11
CA TRP A 79 -5.45 -13.78 0.82
C TRP A 79 -6.37 -12.71 0.25
N PHE A 80 -6.14 -12.31 -1.00
CA PHE A 80 -6.97 -11.31 -1.69
C PHE A 80 -8.42 -11.75 -1.80
N THR A 81 -8.66 -13.02 -2.11
CA THR A 81 -10.02 -13.59 -2.19
C THR A 81 -10.72 -13.55 -0.84
N LYS A 82 -10.03 -13.89 0.25
CA LYS A 82 -10.55 -13.78 1.63
C LYS A 82 -10.89 -12.33 1.96
N TRP A 83 -9.96 -11.41 1.72
CA TRP A 83 -10.19 -9.98 1.93
C TRP A 83 -11.40 -9.48 1.15
N LYS A 84 -11.52 -9.84 -0.13
CA LYS A 84 -12.63 -9.43 -1.00
C LYS A 84 -13.99 -9.91 -0.48
N SER A 85 -14.05 -11.11 0.06
CA SER A 85 -15.27 -11.65 0.66
C SER A 85 -15.69 -10.89 1.93
N LEU A 86 -14.71 -10.46 2.73
CA LEU A 86 -14.97 -9.75 3.98
C LEU A 86 -15.40 -8.30 3.78
N ILE A 87 -14.87 -7.59 2.79
CA ILE A 87 -15.31 -6.21 2.51
C ILE A 87 -16.73 -6.15 1.93
N GLY A 88 -17.18 -7.21 1.24
CA GLY A 88 -18.54 -7.33 0.72
C GLY A 88 -19.57 -7.71 1.77
N SER A 89 -19.14 -8.38 2.85
CA SER A 89 -20.00 -8.70 3.97
C SER A 89 -20.07 -7.50 4.91
N THR A 90 -21.16 -6.76 4.89
CA THR A 90 -21.49 -5.84 5.97
C THR A 90 -21.56 -6.63 7.26
N GLY A 91 -20.73 -6.26 8.22
CA GLY A 91 -20.64 -6.90 9.52
C GLY A 91 -21.98 -7.14 10.18
N GLY A 92 -22.48 -8.33 10.04
CA GLY A 92 -23.68 -8.87 10.65
C GLY A 92 -23.53 -10.37 10.68
N THR A 93 -23.06 -10.88 11.81
CA THR A 93 -23.33 -12.28 12.18
C THR A 93 -24.83 -12.52 12.08
N GLY A 94 -25.26 -13.20 11.02
CA GLY A 94 -26.45 -14.04 10.95
C GLY A 94 -27.75 -13.64 11.65
N ALA A 95 -28.09 -12.35 11.75
CA ALA A 95 -29.40 -11.92 12.21
C ALA A 95 -30.02 -11.06 11.11
N THR A 96 -31.20 -11.44 10.67
CA THR A 96 -32.14 -10.65 9.88
C THR A 96 -32.64 -9.48 10.73
N ASP A 97 -31.77 -8.54 11.03
CA ASP A 97 -32.15 -7.31 11.70
C ASP A 97 -32.71 -6.35 10.65
N ALA A 98 -34.01 -6.06 10.75
CA ALA A 98 -34.70 -5.08 9.91
C ALA A 98 -34.12 -3.66 10.03
N ASN A 99 -33.18 -3.44 10.95
CA ASN A 99 -32.42 -2.20 11.19
C ASN A 99 -30.94 -2.28 10.77
N ALA A 100 -30.51 -3.33 10.09
CA ALA A 100 -29.12 -3.39 9.61
C ALA A 100 -28.88 -2.27 8.58
N ALA A 101 -27.80 -1.51 8.79
CA ALA A 101 -27.37 -0.51 7.81
C ALA A 101 -27.19 -1.15 6.43
N PRO A 102 -27.55 -0.48 5.33
CA PRO A 102 -27.39 -1.03 3.99
C PRO A 102 -25.93 -1.34 3.72
N PRO A 103 -25.65 -2.36 2.88
CA PRO A 103 -24.30 -2.71 2.50
C PRO A 103 -23.60 -1.51 1.86
N ARG A 104 -22.38 -1.22 2.31
CA ARG A 104 -21.56 -0.13 1.74
C ARG A 104 -21.23 -0.43 0.28
N SER A 105 -21.38 0.56 -0.59
CA SER A 105 -20.97 0.42 -1.99
C SER A 105 -19.44 0.31 -2.10
N ARG A 106 -18.96 -0.22 -3.23
CA ARG A 106 -17.53 -0.26 -3.56
C ARG A 106 -16.89 1.13 -3.52
N GLU A 107 -17.60 2.12 -4.05
CA GLU A 107 -17.18 3.52 -4.09
C GLU A 107 -17.03 4.10 -2.68
N GLU A 108 -17.98 3.80 -1.80
CA GLU A 108 -17.95 4.24 -0.41
C GLU A 108 -16.78 3.60 0.36
N ILE A 109 -16.58 2.30 0.21
CA ILE A 109 -15.44 1.59 0.81
C ILE A 109 -14.12 2.19 0.31
N SER A 110 -13.98 2.37 -1.01
CA SER A 110 -12.80 2.97 -1.62
C SER A 110 -12.53 4.37 -1.08
N ARG A 111 -13.56 5.21 -1.00
CA ARG A 111 -13.46 6.57 -0.49
C ARG A 111 -12.98 6.58 0.97
N GLN A 112 -13.57 5.75 1.82
CA GLN A 112 -13.19 5.65 3.24
C GLN A 112 -11.76 5.14 3.42
N MET A 113 -11.36 4.11 2.68
CA MET A 113 -10.00 3.59 2.72
C MET A 113 -8.97 4.65 2.29
N LYS A 114 -9.26 5.43 1.25
CA LYS A 114 -8.37 6.50 0.76
C LYS A 114 -8.17 7.63 1.77
N LEU A 115 -9.09 7.83 2.72
CA LEU A 115 -8.95 8.82 3.79
C LEU A 115 -7.94 8.39 4.87
N VAL A 116 -7.63 7.11 4.98
CA VAL A 116 -6.70 6.55 5.99
C VAL A 116 -5.44 5.95 5.37
N ASN A 117 -5.42 5.76 4.06
CA ASN A 117 -4.27 5.25 3.30
C ASN A 117 -3.73 6.38 2.42
N PRO A 118 -2.65 7.06 2.84
CA PRO A 118 -2.07 8.15 2.06
C PRO A 118 -1.51 7.64 0.75
N LYS A 119 -1.55 8.49 -0.29
CA LYS A 119 -0.89 8.23 -1.57
C LYS A 119 0.56 8.70 -1.54
N TYR A 120 0.80 9.82 -0.89
CA TYR A 120 2.11 10.45 -0.81
C TYR A 120 2.61 10.45 0.63
N ILE A 121 3.84 10.00 0.82
CA ILE A 121 4.55 10.10 2.09
C ILE A 121 5.96 10.61 1.85
N LEU A 122 6.50 11.31 2.81
CA LEU A 122 7.89 11.74 2.78
C LEU A 122 8.80 10.53 3.00
N ARG A 123 9.69 10.28 2.04
CA ARG A 123 10.63 9.15 2.04
C ARG A 123 12.06 9.67 1.99
N GLU A 124 12.98 8.98 2.64
CA GLU A 124 14.38 9.37 2.69
C GLU A 124 14.97 9.64 1.30
N TRP A 125 14.77 8.71 0.36
CA TRP A 125 15.26 8.85 -1.01
C TRP A 125 14.64 10.03 -1.82
N LEU A 126 13.51 10.60 -1.34
CA LEU A 126 12.94 11.85 -1.87
C LEU A 126 13.55 13.07 -1.22
N VAL A 127 13.92 12.96 0.05
CA VAL A 127 14.40 14.07 0.86
C VAL A 127 15.88 14.35 0.59
N GLU A 128 16.68 13.31 0.37
CA GLU A 128 18.12 13.44 0.14
C GLU A 128 18.46 14.37 -1.04
N PRO A 129 17.88 14.23 -2.26
CA PRO A 129 18.10 15.17 -3.34
C PRO A 129 17.65 16.60 -3.01
N ALA A 130 16.58 16.74 -2.23
CA ALA A 130 16.09 18.05 -1.81
C ALA A 130 17.07 18.76 -0.88
N TYR A 131 17.69 18.04 0.06
CA TYR A 131 18.74 18.56 0.92
C TYR A 131 19.99 18.96 0.14
N SER A 132 20.44 18.12 -0.79
CA SER A 132 21.60 18.41 -1.63
C SER A 132 21.41 19.68 -2.45
N GLN A 133 20.24 19.87 -3.05
CA GLN A 133 19.92 21.09 -3.80
C GLN A 133 19.80 22.31 -2.87
N ALA A 134 19.17 22.15 -1.72
CA ALA A 134 19.03 23.25 -0.76
C ALA A 134 20.39 23.71 -0.22
N ALA A 135 21.32 22.79 0.03
CA ALA A 135 22.69 23.12 0.43
C ALA A 135 23.44 23.93 -0.64
N ALA A 136 23.10 23.76 -1.91
CA ALA A 136 23.60 24.58 -3.03
C ALA A 136 22.78 25.86 -3.27
N GLY A 137 21.84 26.19 -2.39
CA GLY A 137 21.00 27.40 -2.50
C GLY A 137 19.75 27.26 -3.36
N ASN A 138 19.46 26.04 -3.88
CA ASN A 138 18.26 25.76 -4.68
C ASN A 138 17.19 25.06 -3.84
N TYR A 139 16.14 25.80 -3.46
CA TYR A 139 15.04 25.32 -2.64
C TYR A 139 13.81 24.85 -3.44
N ALA A 140 13.89 24.75 -4.76
CA ALA A 140 12.75 24.43 -5.61
C ALA A 140 12.15 23.06 -5.24
N LEU A 141 12.98 22.02 -5.08
CA LEU A 141 12.54 20.67 -4.75
C LEU A 141 11.97 20.56 -3.32
N VAL A 142 12.53 21.34 -2.37
CA VAL A 142 11.96 21.40 -1.01
C VAL A 142 10.55 21.98 -1.02
N ARG A 143 10.31 23.04 -1.79
CA ARG A 143 8.99 23.66 -1.93
C ARG A 143 8.00 22.74 -2.62
N GLU A 144 8.43 22.05 -3.69
CA GLU A 144 7.60 21.08 -4.40
C GLU A 144 7.19 19.92 -3.47
N LEU A 145 8.13 19.34 -2.72
CA LEU A 145 7.83 18.29 -1.74
C LEU A 145 6.87 18.78 -0.65
N GLN A 146 7.09 19.99 -0.14
CA GLN A 146 6.20 20.60 0.85
C GLN A 146 4.78 20.73 0.31
N GLU A 147 4.61 21.22 -0.91
CA GLU A 147 3.29 21.36 -1.55
C GLU A 147 2.59 19.99 -1.70
N VAL A 148 3.30 18.98 -2.24
CA VAL A 148 2.78 17.63 -2.41
C VAL A 148 2.32 17.04 -1.07
N MET A 149 3.12 17.22 -0.01
CA MET A 149 2.85 16.65 1.32
C MET A 149 1.76 17.40 2.10
N THR A 150 1.27 18.56 1.62
CA THR A 150 0.10 19.21 2.22
C THR A 150 -1.21 18.47 1.91
N LYS A 151 -1.23 17.63 0.86
CA LYS A 151 -2.41 16.87 0.43
C LYS A 151 -2.09 15.38 0.22
N PRO A 152 -1.61 14.68 1.25
CA PRO A 152 -1.05 13.34 1.10
C PRO A 152 -2.08 12.28 0.71
N TYR A 153 -3.36 12.52 0.95
CA TYR A 153 -4.47 11.60 0.64
C TYR A 153 -5.16 11.91 -0.69
N ALA A 154 -4.88 13.07 -1.29
CA ALA A 154 -5.54 13.49 -2.51
C ALA A 154 -4.89 12.86 -3.76
N GLU A 155 -5.70 12.70 -4.81
CA GLU A 155 -5.17 12.51 -6.15
C GLU A 155 -4.57 13.85 -6.61
N GLN A 156 -3.35 13.80 -7.13
CA GLN A 156 -2.65 14.97 -7.64
C GLN A 156 -2.37 14.80 -9.14
N SER A 157 -1.61 15.72 -9.74
CA SER A 157 -1.32 15.64 -11.17
C SER A 157 -0.55 14.35 -11.54
N LYS A 158 -0.62 13.96 -12.80
CA LYS A 158 0.15 12.80 -13.31
C LYS A 158 1.66 13.00 -13.19
N ASP A 159 2.12 14.25 -13.27
CA ASP A 159 3.53 14.59 -13.08
C ASP A 159 3.98 14.32 -11.63
N VAL A 160 3.20 14.78 -10.66
CA VAL A 160 3.43 14.51 -9.23
C VAL A 160 3.35 13.02 -8.94
N GLU A 161 2.35 12.32 -9.49
CA GLU A 161 2.21 10.88 -9.33
C GLU A 161 3.44 10.14 -9.85
N GLY A 162 3.90 10.46 -11.05
CA GLY A 162 5.07 9.83 -11.65
C GLY A 162 6.37 10.05 -10.87
N LYS A 163 6.52 11.22 -10.23
CA LYS A 163 7.70 11.54 -9.43
C LYS A 163 7.68 10.90 -8.04
N TYR A 164 6.54 10.90 -7.36
CA TYR A 164 6.46 10.64 -5.91
C TYR A 164 5.65 9.39 -5.53
N TYR A 165 4.79 8.88 -6.41
CA TYR A 165 4.04 7.65 -6.19
C TYR A 165 4.65 6.49 -6.96
N ARG A 166 5.83 6.06 -6.53
CA ARG A 166 6.59 4.98 -7.16
C ARG A 166 7.43 4.21 -6.15
N LEU A 167 7.88 3.04 -6.54
CA LEU A 167 8.81 2.25 -5.75
C LEU A 167 10.13 3.00 -5.52
N LYS A 168 10.80 2.69 -4.40
CA LYS A 168 12.17 3.17 -4.14
C LYS A 168 13.05 2.70 -5.29
N PRO A 169 13.77 3.60 -5.98
CA PRO A 169 14.71 3.23 -7.04
C PRO A 169 15.86 2.39 -6.51
N SER A 170 16.40 1.49 -7.37
CA SER A 170 17.46 0.54 -6.99
C SER A 170 18.72 1.21 -6.47
N GLU A 171 19.10 2.36 -7.03
CA GLU A 171 20.28 3.13 -6.63
C GLU A 171 20.27 3.60 -5.17
N PHE A 172 19.09 3.70 -4.56
CA PHE A 172 18.95 4.09 -3.15
C PHE A 172 18.99 2.92 -2.17
N PHE A 173 19.11 1.67 -2.65
CA PHE A 173 19.29 0.51 -1.78
C PHE A 173 20.76 0.26 -1.41
N GLU A 174 21.70 0.81 -2.17
CA GLU A 174 23.14 0.60 -2.00
C GLU A 174 23.78 1.59 -1.02
N VAL A 175 23.03 2.56 -0.52
CA VAL A 175 23.49 3.57 0.44
C VAL A 175 23.01 3.18 1.84
N GLY A 176 23.83 2.39 2.54
CA GLY A 176 23.60 1.96 3.92
C GLY A 176 24.83 1.33 4.53
#